data_ec14b2949e0827ae7eab952204216ed4
#
_entry.id   ec14b2949e0827ae7eab952204216ed4
#
_cell.length_a   1.000
_cell.length_b   1.000
_cell.length_c   1.000
_cell.angle_alpha   90.00
_cell.angle_beta   90.00
_cell.angle_gamma   90.00
#
_symmetry.space_group_name_H-M   'P 1'
#
loop_
_entity.id
_entity.type
_entity.pdbx_description
1 polymer ?
#
loop_
_entity_poly.entity_id
_entity_poly.type
_entity_poly.pdbx_seq_one_letter_code
_entity_poly.pdbx_strand_id
1 'polypeptide(L)'
;FRSGVNPTFFPNRDPYDEYTQMGSQWKINANVSGGTDRLQYFMNASYIDQGSVFKFLPESTRGYDPSFWLKRVSVRANIDYKITDDLKFSLNVSSYLNKVNRIVWGDGLDTSNDLNFDAAGTTYILGGLNRVPPTAPGPALPAGTTDKNGDPLPEGGWVQDGSGYQLYPRMNMGGYIRQMKTTVNTSASLDWDMKKLVKGLKFRAMFSYDLYASGFTKAVSYTHLRAH
;
A
#
# COMPACT_ATOMS: atom_id res chain seq x y z
N PHE A 1 37.27 0.19 -15.63
CA PHE A 1 36.32 0.47 -14.58
C PHE A 1 36.75 1.66 -13.71
N ARG A 2 37.82 1.51 -12.95
CA ARG A 2 38.36 2.61 -12.09
C ARG A 2 39.01 3.75 -12.84
N SER A 3 39.27 3.63 -14.14
CA SER A 3 39.94 4.61 -14.97
C SER A 3 39.04 5.77 -15.45
N GLY A 4 37.72 5.71 -15.18
CA GLY A 4 36.77 6.74 -15.60
C GLY A 4 36.59 6.88 -17.11
N VAL A 5 37.03 5.89 -17.90
CA VAL A 5 36.83 5.88 -19.35
C VAL A 5 35.36 5.64 -19.64
N ASN A 6 34.70 6.62 -20.21
CA ASN A 6 33.31 6.62 -20.56
C ASN A 6 32.33 6.31 -19.40
N PRO A 7 32.20 7.22 -18.42
CA PRO A 7 31.37 6.99 -17.23
C PRO A 7 29.87 6.86 -17.53
N THR A 8 29.43 7.24 -18.72
CA THR A 8 28.04 7.10 -19.15
C THR A 8 27.68 5.65 -19.45
N PHE A 9 28.58 4.91 -20.12
CA PHE A 9 28.33 3.51 -20.50
C PHE A 9 28.88 2.50 -19.51
N PHE A 10 29.86 2.89 -18.69
CA PHE A 10 30.50 2.05 -17.70
C PHE A 10 30.59 2.76 -16.35
N PRO A 11 29.45 3.16 -15.78
CA PRO A 11 29.45 3.78 -14.47
C PRO A 11 29.84 2.77 -13.37
N ASN A 12 30.30 3.29 -12.25
CA ASN A 12 30.38 2.52 -11.00
C ASN A 12 29.28 3.01 -10.07
N ARG A 13 28.14 2.37 -10.15
CA ARG A 13 26.90 2.82 -9.49
C ARG A 13 26.45 1.81 -8.44
N ASP A 14 25.74 2.29 -7.44
CA ASP A 14 25.00 1.45 -6.50
C ASP A 14 23.51 1.50 -6.86
N PRO A 15 22.94 0.44 -7.44
CA PRO A 15 21.52 0.40 -7.78
C PRO A 15 20.60 0.61 -6.55
N TYR A 16 21.04 0.18 -5.37
CA TYR A 16 20.25 0.41 -4.17
C TYR A 16 20.15 1.89 -3.84
N ASP A 17 21.25 2.63 -3.84
CA ASP A 17 21.24 4.07 -3.59
C ASP A 17 20.39 4.84 -4.60
N GLU A 18 20.29 4.34 -5.83
CA GLU A 18 19.52 5.01 -6.88
C GLU A 18 18.03 4.75 -6.81
N TYR A 19 17.64 3.54 -6.48
CA TYR A 19 16.23 3.12 -6.52
C TYR A 19 15.58 3.07 -5.15
N THR A 20 16.33 3.22 -4.07
CA THR A 20 15.77 3.18 -2.71
C THR A 20 15.97 4.48 -1.96
N GLN A 21 15.11 4.70 -1.00
CA GLN A 21 15.13 5.85 -0.10
C GLN A 21 14.66 5.44 1.29
N MET A 22 14.88 6.31 2.25
CA MET A 22 14.31 6.11 3.58
C MET A 22 12.78 6.22 3.50
N GLY A 23 12.08 5.17 3.91
CA GLY A 23 10.62 5.19 4.03
C GLY A 23 10.18 5.99 5.25
N SER A 24 9.04 6.64 5.13
CA SER A 24 8.41 7.36 6.25
C SER A 24 7.11 6.68 6.65
N GLN A 25 6.82 6.67 7.96
CA GLN A 25 5.53 6.24 8.48
C GLN A 25 5.08 7.18 9.58
N TRP A 26 3.86 7.66 9.45
CA TRP A 26 3.18 8.44 10.46
C TRP A 26 2.03 7.64 11.06
N LYS A 27 1.94 7.63 12.38
CA LYS A 27 0.83 7.00 13.10
C LYS A 27 0.32 7.95 14.17
N ILE A 28 -0.97 8.28 14.06
CA ILE A 28 -1.68 9.05 15.08
C ILE A 28 -2.73 8.12 15.69
N ASN A 29 -2.85 8.15 17.00
CA ASN A 29 -3.81 7.36 17.75
C ASN A 29 -4.43 8.20 18.85
N ALA A 30 -5.75 8.20 18.90
CA ALA A 30 -6.52 8.89 19.93
C ALA A 30 -7.50 7.89 20.55
N ASN A 31 -7.66 7.95 21.86
CA ASN A 31 -8.65 7.16 22.56
C ASN A 31 -9.35 7.99 23.61
N VAL A 32 -10.57 7.62 23.88
CA VAL A 32 -11.38 8.15 24.96
C VAL A 32 -12.11 7.03 25.63
N SER A 33 -12.14 7.04 26.95
CA SER A 33 -12.89 6.09 27.76
C SER A 33 -13.53 6.81 28.93
N GLY A 34 -14.64 6.29 29.36
CA GLY A 34 -15.35 6.85 30.50
C GLY A 34 -16.57 6.00 30.83
N GLY A 35 -17.32 6.48 31.80
CA GLY A 35 -18.55 5.80 32.15
C GLY A 35 -19.11 6.23 33.47
N THR A 36 -20.25 5.64 33.78
CA THR A 36 -20.97 5.70 35.04
C THR A 36 -21.19 4.26 35.53
N ASP A 37 -21.87 4.09 36.65
CA ASP A 37 -22.23 2.75 37.13
C ASP A 37 -23.10 1.95 36.15
N ARG A 38 -23.78 2.66 35.21
CA ARG A 38 -24.68 2.05 34.22
C ARG A 38 -24.12 2.02 32.80
N LEU A 39 -23.26 2.97 32.44
CA LEU A 39 -22.69 3.10 31.10
C LEU A 39 -21.18 3.06 31.19
N GLN A 40 -20.55 2.20 30.43
CA GLN A 40 -19.11 2.20 30.21
C GLN A 40 -18.85 2.26 28.72
N TYR A 41 -17.88 3.08 28.31
CA TYR A 41 -17.52 3.21 26.90
C TYR A 41 -16.02 3.34 26.74
N PHE A 42 -15.56 2.81 25.63
CA PHE A 42 -14.20 3.00 25.13
C PHE A 42 -14.28 3.24 23.61
N MET A 43 -13.65 4.28 23.15
CA MET A 43 -13.52 4.59 21.71
C MET A 43 -12.07 4.83 21.37
N ASN A 44 -11.66 4.34 20.23
CA ASN A 44 -10.31 4.55 19.68
C ASN A 44 -10.43 4.89 18.20
N ALA A 45 -9.65 5.88 17.77
CA ALA A 45 -9.47 6.22 16.37
C ALA A 45 -7.97 6.28 16.07
N SER A 46 -7.56 5.70 14.96
CA SER A 46 -6.17 5.76 14.53
C SER A 46 -6.04 6.02 13.03
N TYR A 47 -4.97 6.72 12.68
CA TYR A 47 -4.58 6.99 11.30
C TYR A 47 -3.14 6.58 11.10
N ILE A 48 -2.87 5.90 9.98
CA ILE A 48 -1.53 5.52 9.52
C ILE A 48 -1.36 6.07 8.12
N ASP A 49 -0.22 6.71 7.88
CA ASP A 49 0.26 7.11 6.56
C ASP A 49 1.68 6.59 6.39
N GLN A 50 1.88 5.74 5.40
CA GLN A 50 3.16 5.10 5.11
C GLN A 50 3.53 5.38 3.66
N GLY A 51 4.73 5.95 3.47
CA GLY A 51 5.31 6.23 2.17
C GLY A 51 6.15 5.08 1.62
N SER A 52 6.70 5.30 0.42
CA SER A 52 7.53 4.34 -0.30
C SER A 52 8.97 4.32 0.21
N VAL A 53 9.57 3.12 0.20
CA VAL A 53 11.02 2.92 0.33
C VAL A 53 11.74 2.95 -1.02
N PHE A 54 10.99 3.04 -2.11
CA PHE A 54 11.55 3.15 -3.46
C PHE A 54 11.44 4.59 -3.96
N LYS A 55 12.43 5.02 -4.72
CA LYS A 55 12.43 6.31 -5.41
C LYS A 55 11.66 6.20 -6.71
N PHE A 56 10.75 7.13 -6.93
CA PHE A 56 9.98 7.27 -8.16
C PHE A 56 10.20 8.65 -8.74
N LEU A 57 9.99 8.78 -10.05
CA LEU A 57 9.95 10.09 -10.68
C LEU A 57 8.79 10.92 -10.09
N PRO A 58 8.93 12.25 -10.02
CA PRO A 58 7.84 13.13 -9.58
C PRO A 58 6.57 12.94 -10.41
N GLU A 59 5.41 13.09 -9.77
CA GLU A 59 4.12 13.02 -10.45
C GLU A 59 4.01 14.02 -11.60
N SER A 60 4.59 15.22 -11.44
CA SER A 60 4.64 16.26 -12.46
C SER A 60 5.25 15.81 -13.79
N THR A 61 6.11 14.81 -13.77
CA THR A 61 6.75 14.26 -14.95
C THR A 61 5.83 13.31 -15.73
N ARG A 62 4.84 12.69 -15.05
CA ARG A 62 4.02 11.61 -15.61
C ARG A 62 2.53 11.88 -15.59
N GLY A 63 2.07 12.84 -14.77
CA GLY A 63 0.65 13.08 -14.54
C GLY A 63 -0.04 12.07 -13.62
N TYR A 64 0.70 11.15 -13.00
CA TYR A 64 0.18 10.20 -12.01
C TYR A 64 1.28 9.76 -11.03
N ASP A 65 0.86 9.27 -9.86
CA ASP A 65 1.74 8.74 -8.82
C ASP A 65 1.68 7.21 -8.79
N PRO A 66 2.72 6.47 -9.23
CA PRO A 66 2.80 5.02 -9.13
C PRO A 66 3.41 4.55 -7.81
N SER A 67 3.87 5.45 -6.94
CA SER A 67 4.61 5.10 -5.73
C SER A 67 3.82 4.18 -4.81
N PHE A 68 4.53 3.40 -4.01
CA PHE A 68 3.90 2.60 -2.97
C PHE A 68 3.53 3.49 -1.78
N TRP A 69 2.27 3.50 -1.41
CA TRP A 69 1.85 4.10 -0.16
C TRP A 69 0.63 3.38 0.41
N LEU A 70 0.50 3.46 1.73
CA LEU A 70 -0.63 2.94 2.46
C LEU A 70 -1.18 4.03 3.37
N LYS A 71 -2.50 4.24 3.30
CA LYS A 71 -3.25 5.08 4.23
C LYS A 71 -4.33 4.25 4.89
N ARG A 72 -4.35 4.23 6.22
CA ARG A 72 -5.32 3.46 6.99
C ARG A 72 -5.99 4.34 8.04
N VAL A 73 -7.30 4.30 8.04
CA VAL A 73 -8.12 4.80 9.15
C VAL A 73 -8.70 3.60 9.88
N SER A 74 -8.61 3.58 11.19
CA SER A 74 -9.24 2.53 12.02
C SER A 74 -10.04 3.17 13.14
N VAL A 75 -11.22 2.62 13.40
CA VAL A 75 -12.10 3.06 14.48
C VAL A 75 -12.53 1.81 15.26
N ARG A 76 -12.52 1.92 16.58
CA ARG A 76 -13.08 0.92 17.50
C ARG A 76 -13.95 1.62 18.53
N ALA A 77 -15.11 1.06 18.79
CA ALA A 77 -16.00 1.50 19.84
C ALA A 77 -16.53 0.28 20.62
N ASN A 78 -16.44 0.33 21.92
CA ASN A 78 -17.02 -0.65 22.83
C ASN A 78 -17.94 0.11 23.79
N ILE A 79 -19.17 -0.32 23.91
CA ILE A 79 -20.18 0.28 24.77
C ILE A 79 -20.84 -0.84 25.58
N ASP A 80 -20.82 -0.70 26.89
CA ASP A 80 -21.53 -1.56 27.84
C ASP A 80 -22.58 -0.73 28.57
N TYR A 81 -23.84 -1.12 28.48
CA TYR A 81 -24.95 -0.41 29.10
C TYR A 81 -25.81 -1.35 29.94
N LYS A 82 -25.88 -1.09 31.23
CA LYS A 82 -26.80 -1.75 32.13
C LYS A 82 -28.18 -1.12 32.02
N ILE A 83 -29.08 -1.74 31.26
CA ILE A 83 -30.46 -1.30 31.10
C ILE A 83 -31.17 -1.37 32.44
N THR A 84 -30.95 -2.49 33.13
CA THR A 84 -31.38 -2.70 34.53
C THR A 84 -30.24 -3.39 35.28
N ASP A 85 -30.38 -3.64 36.60
CA ASP A 85 -29.38 -4.37 37.38
C ASP A 85 -29.20 -5.83 36.91
N ASP A 86 -30.20 -6.37 36.25
CA ASP A 86 -30.23 -7.75 35.80
C ASP A 86 -30.05 -7.86 34.26
N LEU A 87 -30.09 -6.72 33.50
CA LEU A 87 -30.03 -6.71 32.04
C LEU A 87 -28.93 -5.77 31.52
N LYS A 88 -27.99 -6.34 30.80
CA LYS A 88 -26.86 -5.64 30.24
C LYS A 88 -26.89 -5.77 28.70
N PHE A 89 -26.71 -4.66 28.00
CA PHE A 89 -26.47 -4.57 26.58
C PHE A 89 -24.99 -4.25 26.34
N SER A 90 -24.36 -4.94 25.41
CA SER A 90 -22.99 -4.66 24.99
C SER A 90 -22.94 -4.50 23.48
N LEU A 91 -22.27 -3.45 23.00
CA LEU A 91 -22.03 -3.18 21.57
C LEU A 91 -20.53 -3.04 21.34
N ASN A 92 -20.00 -3.81 20.40
CA ASN A 92 -18.62 -3.70 19.93
C ASN A 92 -18.64 -3.43 18.43
N VAL A 93 -17.96 -2.37 18.02
CA VAL A 93 -17.78 -2.02 16.61
C VAL A 93 -16.29 -1.85 16.36
N SER A 94 -15.77 -2.49 15.34
CA SER A 94 -14.43 -2.20 14.83
C SER A 94 -14.46 -2.10 13.31
N SER A 95 -13.84 -1.07 12.80
CA SER A 95 -13.78 -0.81 11.37
C SER A 95 -12.40 -0.33 10.96
N TYR A 96 -11.96 -0.71 9.80
CA TYR A 96 -10.82 -0.05 9.15
C TYR A 96 -11.05 0.12 7.66
N LEU A 97 -10.53 1.22 7.17
CA LEU A 97 -10.46 1.58 5.76
C LEU A 97 -8.99 1.67 5.36
N ASN A 98 -8.57 0.81 4.45
CA ASN A 98 -7.24 0.86 3.84
C ASN A 98 -7.35 1.44 2.44
N LYS A 99 -6.46 2.39 2.12
CA LYS A 99 -6.14 2.77 0.75
C LYS A 99 -4.68 2.42 0.50
N VAL A 100 -4.42 1.69 -0.57
CA VAL A 100 -3.08 1.28 -0.98
C VAL A 100 -2.88 1.69 -2.42
N ASN A 101 -1.72 2.26 -2.73
CA ASN A 101 -1.28 2.53 -4.09
C ASN A 101 -0.03 1.72 -4.39
N ARG A 102 0.07 1.23 -5.61
CA ARG A 102 1.21 0.42 -6.06
C ARG A 102 1.38 0.52 -7.57
N ILE A 103 2.55 0.14 -8.04
CA ILE A 103 2.83 0.03 -9.47
C ILE A 103 2.00 -1.09 -10.11
N VAL A 104 1.75 -0.95 -11.40
CA VAL A 104 1.34 -2.07 -12.26
C VAL A 104 2.59 -2.84 -12.64
N TRP A 105 2.64 -4.12 -12.29
CA TRP A 105 3.72 -5.02 -12.71
C TRP A 105 3.18 -6.01 -13.76
N GLY A 106 3.93 -6.19 -14.85
CA GLY A 106 3.49 -7.01 -15.98
C GLY A 106 3.10 -6.18 -17.19
N ASP A 107 2.55 -6.84 -18.19
CA ASP A 107 2.09 -6.23 -19.45
C ASP A 107 0.74 -5.51 -19.34
N GLY A 108 0.21 -5.38 -18.14
CA GLY A 108 -1.06 -4.72 -17.88
C GLY A 108 -2.29 -5.55 -18.24
N LEU A 109 -2.12 -6.67 -18.92
CA LEU A 109 -3.21 -7.56 -19.37
C LEU A 109 -3.50 -8.66 -18.35
N ASP A 110 -2.69 -8.80 -17.32
CA ASP A 110 -2.97 -9.76 -16.26
C ASP A 110 -4.25 -9.36 -15.52
N THR A 111 -5.34 -10.01 -15.91
CA THR A 111 -6.66 -9.89 -15.30
C THR A 111 -6.80 -10.83 -14.11
N SER A 112 -5.74 -11.52 -13.70
CA SER A 112 -5.81 -12.35 -12.51
C SER A 112 -6.22 -11.45 -11.34
N ASN A 113 -7.34 -11.77 -10.73
CA ASN A 113 -7.85 -11.14 -9.52
C ASN A 113 -6.99 -11.49 -8.30
N ASP A 114 -5.72 -11.81 -8.54
CA ASP A 114 -4.82 -12.23 -7.48
C ASP A 114 -4.45 -11.04 -6.62
N LEU A 115 -5.25 -10.85 -5.57
CA LEU A 115 -5.08 -9.84 -4.53
C LEU A 115 -3.79 -10.04 -3.71
N ASN A 116 -3.06 -11.12 -3.95
CA ASN A 116 -1.75 -11.41 -3.37
C ASN A 116 -0.59 -10.68 -4.06
N PHE A 117 -0.87 -9.88 -5.08
CA PHE A 117 0.11 -9.09 -5.82
C PHE A 117 0.84 -8.01 -5.01
N ASP A 118 0.42 -7.73 -3.78
CA ASP A 118 1.08 -6.71 -2.94
C ASP A 118 2.55 -7.04 -2.68
N ALA A 119 2.87 -8.32 -2.53
CA ALA A 119 4.24 -8.80 -2.36
C ALA A 119 5.00 -8.92 -3.70
N ALA A 120 4.32 -9.22 -4.79
CA ALA A 120 4.96 -9.50 -6.07
C ALA A 120 5.71 -8.29 -6.62
N GLY A 121 5.08 -7.12 -6.67
CA GLY A 121 5.73 -5.90 -7.19
C GLY A 121 7.00 -5.55 -6.41
N THR A 122 6.94 -5.56 -5.08
CA THR A 122 8.10 -5.32 -4.22
C THR A 122 9.18 -6.38 -4.40
N THR A 123 8.81 -7.66 -4.45
CA THR A 123 9.73 -8.77 -4.66
C THR A 123 10.43 -8.69 -6.01
N TYR A 124 9.70 -8.32 -7.06
CA TYR A 124 10.30 -8.15 -8.39
C TYR A 124 11.25 -6.95 -8.46
N ILE A 125 10.93 -5.83 -7.81
CA ILE A 125 11.86 -4.70 -7.73
C ILE A 125 13.14 -5.11 -7.01
N LEU A 126 13.04 -5.71 -5.83
CA LEU A 126 14.20 -6.17 -5.06
C LEU A 126 15.01 -7.23 -5.83
N GLY A 127 14.34 -8.19 -6.45
CA GLY A 127 14.97 -9.19 -7.30
C GLY A 127 15.68 -8.58 -8.50
N GLY A 128 15.11 -7.54 -9.10
CA GLY A 128 15.73 -6.78 -10.17
C GLY A 128 16.96 -6.01 -9.68
N LEU A 129 16.87 -5.30 -8.56
CA LEU A 129 18.00 -4.57 -7.97
C LEU A 129 19.20 -5.46 -7.71
N ASN A 130 18.97 -6.69 -7.23
CA ASN A 130 20.03 -7.69 -7.02
C ASN A 130 20.71 -8.16 -8.33
N ARG A 131 20.10 -7.92 -9.47
CA ARG A 131 20.59 -8.37 -10.78
C ARG A 131 21.19 -7.23 -11.60
N VAL A 132 20.95 -5.99 -11.25
CA VAL A 132 21.58 -4.83 -11.92
C VAL A 132 23.07 -4.81 -11.56
N PRO A 133 23.98 -5.03 -12.51
CA PRO A 133 25.39 -4.92 -12.18
C PRO A 133 25.77 -3.46 -11.95
N PRO A 134 26.77 -3.18 -11.09
CA PRO A 134 27.25 -1.80 -10.85
C PRO A 134 27.73 -1.09 -12.12
N THR A 135 27.98 -1.86 -13.16
CA THR A 135 28.44 -1.41 -14.47
C THR A 135 27.30 -1.12 -15.44
N ALA A 136 26.06 -1.40 -15.03
CA ALA A 136 24.92 -1.09 -15.88
C ALA A 136 24.82 0.40 -16.13
N PRO A 137 24.44 0.82 -17.36
CA PRO A 137 24.16 2.22 -17.64
C PRO A 137 23.08 2.78 -16.73
N GLY A 138 23.08 4.08 -16.55
CA GLY A 138 22.12 4.79 -15.72
C GLY A 138 20.66 4.48 -16.02
N PRO A 139 19.72 4.69 -15.04
CA PRO A 139 18.32 4.40 -15.25
C PRO A 139 17.70 5.30 -16.34
N ALA A 140 18.16 6.54 -16.44
CA ALA A 140 17.71 7.48 -17.46
C ALA A 140 18.89 7.88 -18.35
N LEU A 141 18.60 8.13 -19.62
CA LEU A 141 19.56 8.67 -20.55
C LEU A 141 19.91 10.12 -20.15
N PRO A 142 21.19 10.47 -20.07
CA PRO A 142 21.61 11.86 -19.93
C PRO A 142 21.06 12.73 -21.08
N ALA A 143 20.77 13.99 -20.79
CA ALA A 143 20.38 14.95 -21.81
C ALA A 143 21.46 15.05 -22.91
N GLY A 144 21.04 15.10 -24.19
CA GLY A 144 21.95 15.18 -25.30
C GLY A 144 22.60 13.84 -25.71
N THR A 145 22.13 12.69 -25.14
CA THR A 145 22.57 11.38 -25.62
C THR A 145 22.12 11.16 -27.08
N THR A 146 23.02 10.68 -27.93
CA THR A 146 22.73 10.34 -29.30
C THR A 146 22.78 8.85 -29.56
N ASP A 147 22.10 8.38 -30.59
CA ASP A 147 22.20 7.01 -31.07
C ASP A 147 23.52 6.74 -31.80
N LYS A 148 23.69 5.53 -32.35
CA LYS A 148 24.87 5.13 -33.11
C LYS A 148 25.08 5.94 -34.40
N ASN A 149 24.05 6.62 -34.89
CA ASN A 149 24.10 7.43 -36.11
C ASN A 149 24.35 8.91 -35.79
N GLY A 150 24.36 9.28 -34.50
CA GLY A 150 24.48 10.64 -34.03
C GLY A 150 23.15 11.38 -33.87
N ASP A 151 22.03 10.70 -34.08
CA ASP A 151 20.70 11.28 -33.88
C ASP A 151 20.36 11.39 -32.37
N PRO A 152 19.77 12.52 -31.93
CA PRO A 152 19.45 12.69 -30.52
C PRO A 152 18.38 11.69 -30.09
N LEU A 153 18.65 10.99 -28.99
CA LEU A 153 17.66 10.13 -28.33
C LEU A 153 16.61 10.98 -27.60
N PRO A 154 15.36 10.47 -27.48
CA PRO A 154 14.30 11.20 -26.79
C PRO A 154 14.70 11.57 -25.37
N GLU A 155 14.44 12.81 -24.97
CA GLU A 155 14.65 13.26 -23.61
C GLU A 155 13.80 12.44 -22.64
N GLY A 156 14.38 11.97 -21.54
CA GLY A 156 13.72 11.05 -20.62
C GLY A 156 13.69 9.59 -21.07
N GLY A 157 14.38 9.26 -22.16
CA GLY A 157 14.64 7.88 -22.55
C GLY A 157 15.38 7.10 -21.46
N TRP A 158 15.28 5.80 -21.49
CA TRP A 158 15.89 4.91 -20.51
C TRP A 158 16.72 3.84 -21.17
N VAL A 159 17.72 3.37 -20.43
CA VAL A 159 18.62 2.32 -20.89
C VAL A 159 18.21 1.00 -20.27
N GLN A 160 18.35 -0.08 -21.05
CA GLN A 160 18.14 -1.42 -20.52
C GLN A 160 19.20 -1.72 -19.44
N ASP A 161 18.75 -1.95 -18.22
CA ASP A 161 19.61 -2.05 -17.04
C ASP A 161 20.30 -3.41 -16.86
N GLY A 162 20.12 -4.32 -17.81
CA GLY A 162 20.72 -5.67 -17.76
C GLY A 162 20.08 -6.59 -16.72
N SER A 163 19.14 -6.11 -15.88
CA SER A 163 18.46 -6.94 -14.88
C SER A 163 17.51 -7.96 -15.49
N GLY A 164 17.10 -7.75 -16.75
CA GLY A 164 16.01 -8.46 -17.41
C GLY A 164 14.61 -8.02 -16.96
N TYR A 165 14.51 -7.18 -15.94
CA TYR A 165 13.25 -6.68 -15.39
C TYR A 165 12.90 -5.27 -15.87
N GLN A 166 13.84 -4.53 -16.43
CA GLN A 166 13.65 -3.14 -16.88
C GLN A 166 13.04 -2.27 -15.75
N LEU A 167 13.72 -2.22 -14.62
CA LEU A 167 13.22 -1.62 -13.38
C LEU A 167 12.69 -0.20 -13.55
N TYR A 168 13.49 0.66 -14.19
CA TYR A 168 13.15 2.07 -14.32
C TYR A 168 11.82 2.31 -15.04
N PRO A 169 11.59 1.78 -16.27
CA PRO A 169 10.30 1.96 -16.93
C PRO A 169 9.16 1.26 -16.22
N ARG A 170 9.38 0.08 -15.66
CA ARG A 170 8.31 -0.63 -14.93
C ARG A 170 7.88 0.10 -13.66
N MET A 171 8.82 0.64 -12.91
CA MET A 171 8.50 1.44 -11.72
C MET A 171 7.81 2.75 -12.09
N ASN A 172 8.24 3.40 -13.16
CA ASN A 172 7.84 4.77 -13.43
C ASN A 172 6.78 4.93 -14.52
N MET A 173 6.67 4.01 -15.47
CA MET A 173 5.86 4.18 -16.68
C MET A 173 4.75 3.13 -16.81
N GLY A 174 4.69 2.13 -15.95
CA GLY A 174 3.71 1.05 -16.02
C GLY A 174 2.29 1.44 -15.60
N GLY A 175 2.13 2.57 -14.95
CA GLY A 175 0.85 2.97 -14.36
C GLY A 175 0.74 2.62 -12.87
N TYR A 176 -0.47 2.65 -12.34
CA TYR A 176 -0.71 2.38 -10.92
C TYR A 176 -1.96 1.53 -10.70
N ILE A 177 -1.99 0.86 -9.55
CA ILE A 177 -3.18 0.23 -9.00
C ILE A 177 -3.47 0.88 -7.65
N ARG A 178 -4.67 1.45 -7.53
CA ARG A 178 -5.17 2.01 -6.27
C ARG A 178 -6.27 1.13 -5.74
N GLN A 179 -6.05 0.51 -4.59
CA GLN A 179 -6.99 -0.39 -3.96
C GLN A 179 -7.55 0.22 -2.68
N MET A 180 -8.84 0.03 -2.47
CA MET A 180 -9.53 0.37 -1.23
C MET A 180 -10.13 -0.89 -0.64
N LYS A 181 -9.85 -1.14 0.65
CA LYS A 181 -10.39 -2.28 1.42
C LYS A 181 -11.06 -1.73 2.67
N THR A 182 -12.30 -2.10 2.87
CA THR A 182 -13.07 -1.74 4.07
C THR A 182 -13.49 -3.00 4.79
N THR A 183 -13.26 -3.03 6.08
CA THR A 183 -13.76 -4.09 6.96
C THR A 183 -14.53 -3.46 8.10
N VAL A 184 -15.70 -3.98 8.37
CA VAL A 184 -16.54 -3.59 9.51
C VAL A 184 -16.94 -4.86 10.24
N ASN A 185 -16.62 -4.93 11.53
CA ASN A 185 -17.02 -6.00 12.42
C ASN A 185 -17.85 -5.40 13.52
N THR A 186 -19.07 -5.87 13.69
CA THR A 186 -20.00 -5.40 14.70
C THR A 186 -20.57 -6.59 15.45
N SER A 187 -20.59 -6.50 16.77
CA SER A 187 -21.30 -7.46 17.60
C SER A 187 -22.10 -6.75 18.67
N ALA A 188 -23.33 -7.18 18.84
CA ALA A 188 -24.22 -6.73 19.89
C ALA A 188 -24.62 -7.94 20.76
N SER A 189 -24.57 -7.79 22.05
CA SER A 189 -25.03 -8.84 22.96
C SER A 189 -25.96 -8.30 24.04
N LEU A 190 -26.91 -9.14 24.45
CA LEU A 190 -27.83 -8.90 25.53
C LEU A 190 -27.64 -10.01 26.58
N ASP A 191 -27.22 -9.63 27.73
CA ASP A 191 -27.02 -10.53 28.89
C ASP A 191 -28.11 -10.26 29.92
N TRP A 192 -28.92 -11.27 30.22
CA TRP A 192 -30.01 -11.18 31.20
C TRP A 192 -29.84 -12.21 32.32
N ASP A 193 -29.64 -11.70 33.52
CA ASP A 193 -29.65 -12.53 34.74
C ASP A 193 -31.12 -12.75 35.22
N MET A 194 -31.66 -13.89 34.89
CA MET A 194 -33.06 -14.25 35.18
C MET A 194 -33.26 -14.81 36.61
N LYS A 195 -32.34 -14.50 37.55
CA LYS A 195 -32.38 -15.00 38.94
C LYS A 195 -33.69 -14.72 39.64
N LYS A 196 -34.45 -13.69 39.25
CA LYS A 196 -35.79 -13.39 39.79
C LYS A 196 -36.87 -14.36 39.33
N LEU A 197 -36.66 -15.05 38.21
CA LEU A 197 -37.56 -16.07 37.66
C LEU A 197 -37.13 -17.46 38.13
N VAL A 198 -35.85 -17.80 37.90
CA VAL A 198 -35.28 -19.09 38.31
C VAL A 198 -33.86 -18.86 38.82
N LYS A 199 -33.56 -19.33 40.01
CA LYS A 199 -32.24 -19.18 40.64
C LYS A 199 -31.15 -19.83 39.76
N GLY A 200 -30.16 -19.03 39.38
CA GLY A 200 -29.00 -19.46 38.55
C GLY A 200 -29.24 -19.46 37.04
N LEU A 201 -30.46 -19.11 36.59
CA LEU A 201 -30.73 -19.01 35.16
C LEU A 201 -30.17 -17.70 34.60
N LYS A 202 -29.39 -17.81 33.52
CA LYS A 202 -28.88 -16.68 32.73
C LYS A 202 -29.21 -16.89 31.26
N PHE A 203 -29.58 -15.82 30.59
CA PHE A 203 -29.84 -15.81 29.15
C PHE A 203 -28.84 -14.86 28.48
N ARG A 204 -28.26 -15.30 27.38
CA ARG A 204 -27.43 -14.46 26.50
C ARG A 204 -27.91 -14.61 25.07
N ALA A 205 -28.19 -13.48 24.44
CA ALA A 205 -28.36 -13.37 23.00
C ALA A 205 -27.20 -12.56 22.40
N MET A 206 -26.71 -12.98 21.23
CA MET A 206 -25.65 -12.28 20.53
C MET A 206 -25.99 -12.22 19.06
N PHE A 207 -25.77 -11.04 18.46
CA PHE A 207 -25.85 -10.78 17.05
C PHE A 207 -24.49 -10.28 16.58
N SER A 208 -23.99 -10.81 15.45
CA SER A 208 -22.76 -10.36 14.83
C SER A 208 -22.99 -10.06 13.36
N TYR A 209 -22.37 -8.98 12.89
CA TYR A 209 -22.39 -8.59 11.50
C TYR A 209 -20.99 -8.21 11.05
N ASP A 210 -20.49 -8.90 10.03
CA ASP A 210 -19.20 -8.68 9.45
C ASP A 210 -19.37 -8.27 7.97
N LEU A 211 -18.76 -7.13 7.59
CA LEU A 211 -18.72 -6.63 6.24
C LEU A 211 -17.27 -6.54 5.77
N TYR A 212 -17.01 -7.11 4.61
CA TYR A 212 -15.78 -6.90 3.86
C TYR A 212 -16.12 -6.38 2.47
N ALA A 213 -15.56 -5.23 2.12
CA ALA A 213 -15.68 -4.64 0.80
C ALA A 213 -14.30 -4.30 0.25
N SER A 214 -14.06 -4.63 -1.01
CA SER A 214 -12.80 -4.31 -1.70
C SER A 214 -13.12 -3.82 -3.11
N GLY A 215 -12.45 -2.74 -3.51
CA GLY A 215 -12.51 -2.20 -4.85
C GLY A 215 -11.12 -1.71 -5.27
N PHE A 216 -10.87 -1.66 -6.57
CA PHE A 216 -9.61 -1.12 -7.09
C PHE A 216 -9.83 -0.35 -8.39
N THR A 217 -8.92 0.60 -8.64
CA THR A 217 -8.76 1.29 -9.91
C THR A 217 -7.39 0.96 -10.45
N LYS A 218 -7.33 0.47 -11.68
CA LYS A 218 -6.08 0.20 -12.40
C LYS A 218 -5.98 1.19 -13.55
N ALA A 219 -4.92 1.99 -13.56
CA ALA A 219 -4.54 2.82 -14.69
C ALA A 219 -3.25 2.27 -15.27
N VAL A 220 -3.27 1.93 -16.54
CA VAL A 220 -2.11 1.39 -17.26
C VAL A 220 -1.69 2.42 -18.30
N SER A 221 -0.41 2.77 -18.31
CA SER A 221 0.15 3.58 -19.36
C SER A 221 0.66 2.67 -20.47
N TYR A 222 0.03 2.71 -21.61
CA TYR A 222 0.53 2.06 -22.84
C TYR A 222 1.55 3.00 -23.49
N THR A 223 2.78 2.97 -23.00
CA THR A 223 3.88 3.46 -23.81
C THR A 223 4.15 2.39 -24.85
N HIS A 224 3.86 2.68 -26.12
CA HIS A 224 4.40 1.90 -27.23
C HIS A 224 5.93 2.04 -27.20
N LEU A 225 6.56 1.10 -26.49
CA LEU A 225 7.99 0.90 -26.56
C LEU A 225 8.28 0.36 -27.97
N ARG A 226 8.45 1.25 -28.94
CA ARG A 226 9.16 0.88 -30.17
C ARG A 226 10.61 0.67 -29.75
N ALA A 227 10.98 -0.59 -29.55
CA ALA A 227 12.37 -0.99 -29.62
C ALA A 227 12.81 -0.78 -31.09
N HIS A 228 13.70 0.14 -31.29
CA HIS A 228 14.49 0.27 -32.52
C HIS A 228 15.90 -0.26 -32.26
#